data_663f4ed47389de90069e0a2a0d8be34f
#
_entry.id   663f4ed47389de90069e0a2a0d8be34f
#
_cell.length_a   1.000
_cell.length_b   1.000
_cell.length_c   1.000
_cell.angle_alpha   90.00
_cell.angle_beta   90.00
_cell.angle_gamma   90.00
#
_symmetry.space_group_name_H-M   'P 1'
#
loop_
_entity.id
_entity.type
_entity.pdbx_description
1 polymer ?
#
loop_
_entity_poly.entity_id
_entity_poly.type
_entity_poly.pdbx_seq_one_letter_code
_entity_poly.pdbx_strand_id
1 'polypeptide(L)'
;MAPKTHLPDLKNEALDEIPRAFSQEGLGASFKAAGAGVARTLATQRNMKIHWLAGLMVILVATALPFDLTIKVALLFSVSLVLFAEILNTALEAFVDLHIQEYHRLAMLAKDAAAAGVLVLALGTVLVFTEMVYHQWELVLAHQDAVWTTVFWGVPLIISEWIGLFLLKRNIVNGIRVLLSITLLIVLFPISHDPIFSGLGFIWVSVAFIARHIYPHDAPTERQNV
;
A
#
# COMPACT_ATOMS: atom_id res chain seq x y z
N MET A 1 -6.51 60.85 31.38
CA MET A 1 -6.47 59.52 32.01
C MET A 1 -7.22 58.56 31.08
N ALA A 2 -6.50 57.84 30.22
CA ALA A 2 -7.13 56.96 29.22
C ALA A 2 -7.43 55.60 29.88
N PRO A 3 -8.58 54.97 29.57
CA PRO A 3 -8.91 53.67 30.12
C PRO A 3 -7.96 52.59 29.54
N LYS A 4 -7.32 51.78 30.41
CA LYS A 4 -6.58 50.58 30.04
C LYS A 4 -7.57 49.54 29.54
N THR A 5 -7.65 49.35 28.23
CA THR A 5 -8.32 48.20 27.64
C THR A 5 -7.52 46.98 28.01
N HIS A 6 -8.07 46.16 28.89
CA HIS A 6 -7.61 44.82 29.22
C HIS A 6 -7.91 43.96 27.98
N LEU A 7 -6.93 43.74 27.12
CA LEU A 7 -7.01 42.71 26.09
C LEU A 7 -7.00 41.36 26.80
N PRO A 8 -8.02 40.53 26.61
CA PRO A 8 -7.99 39.16 27.15
C PRO A 8 -6.80 38.42 26.55
N ASP A 9 -6.15 37.60 27.36
CA ASP A 9 -4.96 36.83 27.00
C ASP A 9 -5.38 35.64 26.09
N LEU A 10 -5.74 35.95 24.84
CA LEU A 10 -6.21 35.02 23.82
C LEU A 10 -5.22 33.88 23.52
N LYS A 11 -3.96 34.01 24.01
CA LYS A 11 -2.96 32.95 23.82
C LYS A 11 -3.15 31.75 24.75
N ASN A 12 -3.65 31.96 25.96
CA ASN A 12 -3.78 30.88 26.94
C ASN A 12 -5.12 30.14 26.77
N GLU A 13 -6.21 30.83 26.44
CA GLU A 13 -7.52 30.17 26.17
C GLU A 13 -7.48 29.30 24.91
N ALA A 14 -6.79 29.71 23.84
CA ALA A 14 -6.70 28.94 22.60
C ALA A 14 -5.85 27.67 22.70
N LEU A 15 -4.96 27.58 23.69
CA LEU A 15 -4.12 26.40 23.91
C LEU A 15 -4.83 25.32 24.79
N ASP A 16 -5.78 25.74 25.62
CA ASP A 16 -6.55 24.80 26.47
C ASP A 16 -7.71 24.11 25.71
N GLU A 17 -8.14 24.68 24.57
CA GLU A 17 -9.19 24.09 23.72
C GLU A 17 -8.67 23.18 22.60
N ILE A 18 -7.34 23.03 22.43
CA ILE A 18 -6.82 22.01 21.51
C ILE A 18 -7.20 20.65 22.11
N PRO A 19 -8.11 19.90 21.46
CA PRO A 19 -8.49 18.59 21.96
C PRO A 19 -7.23 17.77 22.18
N ARG A 20 -7.09 17.13 23.35
CA ARG A 20 -5.96 16.25 23.69
C ARG A 20 -5.81 15.04 22.76
N ALA A 21 -6.44 15.06 21.59
CA ALA A 21 -6.28 14.11 20.50
C ALA A 21 -4.82 13.97 19.99
N PHE A 22 -3.96 14.94 20.34
CA PHE A 22 -2.51 14.88 20.09
C PHE A 22 -1.70 14.57 21.35
N SER A 23 -2.34 14.11 22.45
CA SER A 23 -1.63 13.69 23.64
C SER A 23 -0.79 12.45 23.32
N GLN A 24 0.46 12.49 23.66
CA GLN A 24 1.52 11.47 23.71
C GLN A 24 1.01 10.02 23.73
N GLU A 25 0.44 9.57 22.62
CA GLU A 25 0.21 8.16 22.41
C GLU A 25 1.58 7.50 22.21
N GLY A 26 1.88 6.45 22.99
CA GLY A 26 3.15 5.76 22.91
C GLY A 26 3.42 5.17 21.51
N LEU A 27 4.66 4.77 21.23
CA LEU A 27 5.10 4.20 19.94
C LEU A 27 4.11 3.19 19.35
N GLY A 28 3.47 2.35 20.19
CA GLY A 28 2.47 1.38 19.74
C GLY A 28 1.24 2.00 19.08
N ALA A 29 0.76 3.12 19.57
CA ALA A 29 -0.36 3.84 18.97
C ALA A 29 0.05 4.49 17.65
N SER A 30 1.26 5.03 17.55
CA SER A 30 1.81 5.56 16.28
C SER A 30 1.92 4.47 15.21
N PHE A 31 2.41 3.28 15.54
CA PHE A 31 2.44 2.15 14.61
C PHE A 31 1.04 1.69 14.20
N LYS A 32 0.10 1.65 15.14
CA LYS A 32 -1.30 1.32 14.82
C LYS A 32 -1.92 2.34 13.88
N ALA A 33 -1.69 3.63 14.10
CA ALA A 33 -2.17 4.70 13.22
C ALA A 33 -1.55 4.62 11.82
N ALA A 34 -0.24 4.39 11.72
CA ALA A 34 0.45 4.20 10.46
C ALA A 34 -0.07 2.97 9.69
N GLY A 35 -0.23 1.83 10.37
CA GLY A 35 -0.82 0.62 9.79
C GLY A 35 -2.26 0.82 9.30
N ALA A 36 -3.07 1.57 10.06
CA ALA A 36 -4.42 1.95 9.65
C ALA A 36 -4.40 2.84 8.39
N GLY A 37 -3.43 3.74 8.26
CA GLY A 37 -3.22 4.57 7.06
C GLY A 37 -2.95 3.72 5.83
N VAL A 38 -2.01 2.77 5.90
CA VAL A 38 -1.72 1.83 4.81
C VAL A 38 -2.96 1.02 4.44
N ALA A 39 -3.64 0.44 5.43
CA ALA A 39 -4.82 -0.39 5.22
C ALA A 39 -5.97 0.40 4.57
N ARG A 40 -6.22 1.63 5.02
CA ARG A 40 -7.24 2.52 4.44
C ARG A 40 -6.91 2.86 2.99
N THR A 41 -5.68 3.29 2.69
CA THR A 41 -5.25 3.61 1.32
C THR A 41 -5.41 2.40 0.41
N LEU A 42 -4.97 1.21 0.84
CA LEU A 42 -5.13 -0.03 0.08
C LEU A 42 -6.60 -0.40 -0.15
N ALA A 43 -7.47 -0.20 0.84
CA ALA A 43 -8.90 -0.52 0.71
C ALA A 43 -9.65 0.45 -0.22
N THR A 44 -9.28 1.73 -0.24
CA THR A 44 -10.04 2.79 -0.90
C THR A 44 -9.47 3.19 -2.26
N GLN A 45 -8.12 3.25 -2.40
CA GLN A 45 -7.48 3.75 -3.60
C GLN A 45 -7.30 2.68 -4.67
N ARG A 46 -7.78 2.95 -5.88
CA ARG A 46 -7.68 2.02 -7.02
C ARG A 46 -6.22 1.76 -7.41
N ASN A 47 -5.41 2.82 -7.51
CA ASN A 47 -4.02 2.72 -7.92
C ASN A 47 -3.20 1.94 -6.89
N MET A 48 -3.42 2.18 -5.59
CA MET A 48 -2.78 1.41 -4.52
C MET A 48 -3.02 -0.09 -4.65
N LYS A 49 -4.25 -0.52 -5.01
CA LYS A 49 -4.57 -1.94 -5.26
C LYS A 49 -3.78 -2.51 -6.42
N ILE A 50 -3.64 -1.76 -7.52
CA ILE A 50 -2.86 -2.17 -8.70
C ILE A 50 -1.39 -2.34 -8.32
N HIS A 51 -0.80 -1.34 -7.65
CA HIS A 51 0.60 -1.40 -7.22
C HIS A 51 0.84 -2.50 -6.19
N TRP A 52 -0.15 -2.78 -5.33
CA TRP A 52 -0.10 -3.90 -4.39
C TRP A 52 -0.02 -5.25 -5.10
N LEU A 53 -0.85 -5.47 -6.12
CA LEU A 53 -0.81 -6.70 -6.92
C LEU A 53 0.48 -6.82 -7.72
N ALA A 54 0.99 -5.72 -8.28
CA ALA A 54 2.30 -5.70 -8.95
C ALA A 54 3.43 -6.06 -7.97
N GLY A 55 3.38 -5.54 -6.74
CA GLY A 55 4.32 -5.90 -5.67
C GLY A 55 4.27 -7.38 -5.32
N LEU A 56 3.07 -7.98 -5.24
CA LEU A 56 2.92 -9.43 -5.03
C LEU A 56 3.57 -10.22 -6.17
N MET A 57 3.40 -9.80 -7.43
CA MET A 57 4.06 -10.44 -8.57
C MET A 57 5.58 -10.38 -8.44
N VAL A 58 6.14 -9.24 -8.06
CA VAL A 58 7.59 -9.09 -7.83
C VAL A 58 8.08 -10.02 -6.71
N ILE A 59 7.34 -10.11 -5.60
CA ILE A 59 7.65 -11.04 -4.50
C ILE A 59 7.67 -12.48 -5.00
N LEU A 60 6.67 -12.91 -5.77
CA LEU A 60 6.59 -14.28 -6.32
C LEU A 60 7.78 -14.59 -7.24
N VAL A 61 8.19 -13.67 -8.11
CA VAL A 61 9.38 -13.85 -8.96
C VAL A 61 10.65 -13.94 -8.11
N ALA A 62 10.76 -13.08 -7.09
CA ALA A 62 11.92 -13.09 -6.18
C ALA A 62 12.01 -14.35 -5.32
N THR A 63 10.88 -15.03 -5.06
CA THR A 63 10.88 -16.34 -4.37
C THR A 63 11.24 -17.50 -5.29
N ALA A 64 10.88 -17.41 -6.58
CA ALA A 64 11.11 -18.46 -7.57
C ALA A 64 12.59 -18.61 -7.99
N LEU A 65 13.36 -17.53 -7.89
CA LEU A 65 14.72 -17.46 -8.43
C LEU A 65 15.76 -17.21 -7.32
N PRO A 66 16.92 -17.86 -7.38
CA PRO A 66 18.02 -17.69 -6.40
C PRO A 66 18.81 -16.41 -6.69
N PHE A 67 18.13 -15.27 -6.72
CA PHE A 67 18.77 -13.96 -6.87
C PHE A 67 19.70 -13.65 -5.72
N ASP A 68 20.75 -12.90 -6.02
CA ASP A 68 21.61 -12.33 -4.99
C ASP A 68 20.86 -11.29 -4.12
N LEU A 69 21.46 -10.96 -2.98
CA LEU A 69 20.87 -10.01 -2.03
C LEU A 69 20.67 -8.63 -2.65
N THR A 70 21.57 -8.18 -3.52
CA THR A 70 21.51 -6.85 -4.14
C THR A 70 20.26 -6.70 -5.00
N ILE A 71 19.96 -7.71 -5.83
CA ILE A 71 18.78 -7.75 -6.67
C ILE A 71 17.51 -7.76 -5.81
N LYS A 72 17.47 -8.62 -4.78
CA LYS A 72 16.34 -8.72 -3.86
C LYS A 72 16.05 -7.41 -3.15
N VAL A 73 17.08 -6.75 -2.63
CA VAL A 73 16.97 -5.44 -1.98
C VAL A 73 16.49 -4.37 -2.97
N ALA A 74 17.03 -4.34 -4.19
CA ALA A 74 16.61 -3.39 -5.22
C ALA A 74 15.14 -3.55 -5.59
N LEU A 75 14.67 -4.80 -5.77
CA LEU A 75 13.25 -5.10 -6.06
C LEU A 75 12.32 -4.66 -4.92
N LEU A 76 12.67 -5.04 -3.68
CA LEU A 76 11.87 -4.68 -2.50
C LEU A 76 11.80 -3.17 -2.31
N PHE A 77 12.94 -2.48 -2.48
CA PHE A 77 13.02 -1.04 -2.34
C PHE A 77 12.21 -0.32 -3.42
N SER A 78 12.29 -0.78 -4.67
CA SER A 78 11.50 -0.23 -5.79
C SER A 78 10.00 -0.34 -5.54
N VAL A 79 9.51 -1.50 -5.13
CA VAL A 79 8.09 -1.70 -4.77
C VAL A 79 7.69 -0.79 -3.60
N SER A 80 8.53 -0.72 -2.56
CA SER A 80 8.26 0.12 -1.38
C SER A 80 8.16 1.60 -1.73
N LEU A 81 9.00 2.10 -2.65
CA LEU A 81 8.96 3.50 -3.11
C LEU A 81 7.66 3.83 -3.85
N VAL A 82 7.17 2.93 -4.70
CA VAL A 82 5.87 3.13 -5.40
C VAL A 82 4.73 3.20 -4.40
N LEU A 83 4.67 2.27 -3.44
CA LEU A 83 3.64 2.26 -2.40
C LEU A 83 3.72 3.50 -1.51
N PHE A 84 4.92 3.93 -1.15
CA PHE A 84 5.14 5.17 -0.39
C PHE A 84 4.63 6.40 -1.15
N ALA A 85 4.97 6.51 -2.45
CA ALA A 85 4.50 7.61 -3.29
C ALA A 85 2.97 7.63 -3.41
N GLU A 86 2.32 6.47 -3.54
CA GLU A 86 0.86 6.37 -3.61
C GLU A 86 0.19 6.79 -2.30
N ILE A 87 0.79 6.45 -1.14
CA ILE A 87 0.32 6.92 0.17
C ILE A 87 0.44 8.44 0.28
N LEU A 88 1.56 9.02 -0.16
CA LEU A 88 1.76 10.48 -0.16
C LEU A 88 0.81 11.18 -1.13
N ASN A 89 0.59 10.62 -2.33
CA ASN A 89 -0.38 11.14 -3.28
C ASN A 89 -1.78 11.18 -2.67
N THR A 90 -2.21 10.06 -2.04
CA THR A 90 -3.50 9.99 -1.35
C THR A 90 -3.63 11.03 -0.22
N ALA A 91 -2.57 11.20 0.57
CA ALA A 91 -2.56 12.19 1.66
C ALA A 91 -2.65 13.64 1.12
N LEU A 92 -1.92 13.94 0.03
CA LEU A 92 -1.97 15.25 -0.61
C LEU A 92 -3.35 15.53 -1.24
N GLU A 93 -3.95 14.55 -1.92
CA GLU A 93 -5.30 14.67 -2.45
C GLU A 93 -6.31 14.99 -1.35
N ALA A 94 -6.26 14.24 -0.24
CA ALA A 94 -7.13 14.47 0.91
C ALA A 94 -6.91 15.85 1.55
N PHE A 95 -5.66 16.30 1.65
CA PHE A 95 -5.32 17.63 2.17
C PHE A 95 -5.85 18.74 1.27
N VAL A 96 -5.68 18.62 -0.05
CA VAL A 96 -6.21 19.60 -1.01
C VAL A 96 -7.72 19.64 -0.97
N ASP A 97 -8.41 18.47 -0.96
CA ASP A 97 -9.87 18.39 -0.94
C ASP A 97 -10.48 18.91 0.36
N LEU A 98 -9.76 18.84 1.48
CA LEU A 98 -10.18 19.43 2.76
C LEU A 98 -10.23 20.97 2.71
N HIS A 99 -9.27 21.60 2.03
CA HIS A 99 -9.11 23.05 2.05
C HIS A 99 -9.73 23.76 0.84
N ILE A 100 -9.90 23.07 -0.29
CA ILE A 100 -10.33 23.64 -1.56
C ILE A 100 -11.51 22.85 -2.10
N GLN A 101 -12.72 23.35 -1.83
CA GLN A 101 -13.98 22.71 -2.25
C GLN A 101 -14.46 23.16 -3.63
N GLU A 102 -13.95 24.30 -4.13
CA GLU A 102 -14.24 24.81 -5.46
C GLU A 102 -13.08 24.56 -6.41
N TYR A 103 -13.37 24.62 -7.72
CA TYR A 103 -12.31 24.46 -8.73
C TYR A 103 -11.24 25.54 -8.59
N HIS A 104 -10.02 25.10 -8.34
CA HIS A 104 -8.85 25.99 -8.28
C HIS A 104 -7.69 25.38 -9.08
N ARG A 105 -7.21 26.13 -10.08
CA ARG A 105 -6.17 25.64 -11.00
C ARG A 105 -4.89 25.14 -10.31
N LEU A 106 -4.42 25.83 -9.28
CA LEU A 106 -3.20 25.43 -8.56
C LEU A 106 -3.43 24.16 -7.72
N ALA A 107 -4.63 23.95 -7.18
CA ALA A 107 -5.00 22.71 -6.49
C ALA A 107 -4.96 21.51 -7.43
N MET A 108 -5.52 21.66 -8.63
CA MET A 108 -5.45 20.63 -9.67
C MET A 108 -4.00 20.32 -10.06
N LEU A 109 -3.18 21.36 -10.32
CA LEU A 109 -1.75 21.17 -10.65
C LEU A 109 -0.98 20.45 -9.55
N ALA A 110 -1.28 20.72 -8.27
CA ALA A 110 -0.65 20.04 -7.14
C ALA A 110 -1.01 18.54 -7.11
N LYS A 111 -2.28 18.19 -7.34
CA LYS A 111 -2.74 16.78 -7.44
C LYS A 111 -2.11 16.06 -8.63
N ASP A 112 -2.08 16.71 -9.79
CA ASP A 112 -1.46 16.15 -11.01
C ASP A 112 0.05 15.91 -10.80
N ALA A 113 0.76 16.84 -10.14
CA ALA A 113 2.18 16.69 -9.83
C ALA A 113 2.44 15.51 -8.88
N ALA A 114 1.58 15.30 -7.87
CA ALA A 114 1.71 14.17 -6.95
C ALA A 114 1.46 12.84 -7.68
N ALA A 115 0.43 12.77 -8.50
CA ALA A 115 0.14 11.59 -9.34
C ALA A 115 1.29 11.30 -10.34
N ALA A 116 1.90 12.34 -10.92
CA ALA A 116 3.07 12.21 -11.78
C ALA A 116 4.27 11.60 -11.02
N GLY A 117 4.47 11.94 -9.75
CA GLY A 117 5.49 11.33 -8.90
C GLY A 117 5.31 9.82 -8.75
N VAL A 118 4.07 9.36 -8.55
CA VAL A 118 3.74 7.91 -8.52
C VAL A 118 4.07 7.25 -9.85
N LEU A 119 3.67 7.88 -10.97
CA LEU A 119 3.92 7.35 -12.31
C LEU A 119 5.43 7.19 -12.59
N VAL A 120 6.24 8.19 -12.23
CA VAL A 120 7.70 8.13 -12.42
C VAL A 120 8.31 6.96 -11.65
N LEU A 121 7.92 6.75 -10.39
CA LEU A 121 8.42 5.64 -9.59
C LEU A 121 7.91 4.27 -10.11
N ALA A 122 6.67 4.20 -10.55
CA ALA A 122 6.12 2.98 -11.14
C ALA A 122 6.86 2.60 -12.43
N LEU A 123 7.10 3.55 -13.34
CA LEU A 123 7.91 3.33 -14.55
C LEU A 123 9.34 2.94 -14.21
N GLY A 124 9.96 3.61 -13.23
CA GLY A 124 11.28 3.25 -12.73
C GLY A 124 11.34 1.81 -12.21
N THR A 125 10.32 1.37 -11.48
CA THR A 125 10.21 -0.02 -10.99
C THR A 125 10.10 -1.02 -12.14
N VAL A 126 9.33 -0.70 -13.19
CA VAL A 126 9.23 -1.55 -14.38
C VAL A 126 10.59 -1.65 -15.09
N LEU A 127 11.33 -0.54 -15.21
CA LEU A 127 12.67 -0.53 -15.80
C LEU A 127 13.65 -1.37 -14.98
N VAL A 128 13.68 -1.22 -13.66
CA VAL A 128 14.54 -2.03 -12.75
C VAL A 128 14.21 -3.51 -12.91
N PHE A 129 12.92 -3.88 -12.93
CA PHE A 129 12.51 -5.27 -13.11
C PHE A 129 12.91 -5.82 -14.47
N THR A 130 12.73 -5.05 -15.54
CA THR A 130 13.06 -5.44 -16.91
C THR A 130 14.59 -5.65 -17.05
N GLU A 131 15.37 -4.71 -16.55
CA GLU A 131 16.83 -4.77 -16.56
C GLU A 131 17.35 -5.98 -15.79
N MET A 132 16.76 -6.24 -14.62
CA MET A 132 17.07 -7.41 -13.82
C MET A 132 16.78 -8.72 -14.58
N VAL A 133 15.59 -8.86 -15.18
CA VAL A 133 15.23 -10.06 -15.95
C VAL A 133 16.17 -10.23 -17.15
N TYR A 134 16.52 -9.14 -17.84
CA TYR A 134 17.42 -9.17 -18.99
C TYR A 134 18.83 -9.66 -18.59
N HIS A 135 19.40 -9.12 -17.52
CA HIS A 135 20.74 -9.51 -17.06
C HIS A 135 20.78 -10.89 -16.39
N GLN A 136 19.66 -11.36 -15.85
CA GLN A 136 19.54 -12.66 -15.20
C GLN A 136 18.87 -13.72 -16.10
N TRP A 137 18.83 -13.49 -17.42
CA TRP A 137 18.11 -14.34 -18.36
C TRP A 137 18.59 -15.81 -18.32
N GLU A 138 19.91 -16.04 -18.22
CA GLU A 138 20.47 -17.39 -18.10
C GLU A 138 20.02 -18.07 -16.80
N LEU A 139 19.95 -17.31 -15.69
CA LEU A 139 19.45 -17.82 -14.42
C LEU A 139 17.97 -18.21 -14.53
N VAL A 140 17.16 -17.40 -15.23
CA VAL A 140 15.73 -17.68 -15.47
C VAL A 140 15.58 -18.99 -16.27
N LEU A 141 16.38 -19.17 -17.31
CA LEU A 141 16.38 -20.40 -18.11
C LEU A 141 16.85 -21.61 -17.32
N ALA A 142 17.86 -21.46 -16.47
CA ALA A 142 18.37 -22.54 -15.63
C ALA A 142 17.35 -23.02 -14.57
N HIS A 143 16.40 -22.15 -14.17
CA HIS A 143 15.37 -22.43 -13.15
C HIS A 143 13.95 -22.37 -13.74
N GLN A 144 13.79 -22.69 -15.02
CA GLN A 144 12.50 -22.57 -15.71
C GLN A 144 11.40 -23.42 -15.03
N ASP A 145 11.71 -24.56 -14.44
CA ASP A 145 10.74 -25.38 -13.73
C ASP A 145 10.18 -24.68 -12.50
N ALA A 146 11.01 -23.99 -11.73
CA ALA A 146 10.59 -23.16 -10.60
C ALA A 146 9.75 -21.97 -11.08
N VAL A 147 10.14 -21.33 -12.19
CA VAL A 147 9.37 -20.24 -12.81
C VAL A 147 7.99 -20.72 -13.24
N TRP A 148 7.91 -21.82 -14.01
CA TRP A 148 6.62 -22.38 -14.45
C TRP A 148 5.74 -22.81 -13.29
N THR A 149 6.32 -23.41 -12.26
CA THR A 149 5.57 -23.80 -11.05
C THR A 149 5.05 -22.55 -10.32
N THR A 150 5.87 -21.50 -10.23
CA THR A 150 5.45 -20.23 -9.63
C THR A 150 4.37 -19.55 -10.46
N VAL A 151 4.45 -19.58 -11.77
CA VAL A 151 3.39 -19.05 -12.66
C VAL A 151 2.10 -19.85 -12.47
N PHE A 152 2.18 -21.18 -12.46
CA PHE A 152 1.01 -22.07 -12.33
C PHE A 152 0.24 -21.84 -11.03
N TRP A 153 0.91 -21.69 -9.89
CA TRP A 153 0.28 -21.45 -8.59
C TRP A 153 0.13 -19.97 -8.25
N GLY A 154 1.03 -19.11 -8.74
CA GLY A 154 1.02 -17.69 -8.47
C GLY A 154 -0.05 -16.92 -9.25
N VAL A 155 -0.37 -17.32 -10.48
CA VAL A 155 -1.46 -16.67 -11.25
C VAL A 155 -2.82 -16.83 -10.54
N PRO A 156 -3.24 -18.03 -10.10
CA PRO A 156 -4.44 -18.17 -9.28
C PRO A 156 -4.40 -17.34 -7.99
N LEU A 157 -3.23 -17.22 -7.35
CA LEU A 157 -3.06 -16.37 -6.17
C LEU A 157 -3.30 -14.90 -6.49
N ILE A 158 -2.69 -14.37 -7.55
CA ILE A 158 -2.88 -12.97 -7.98
C ILE A 158 -4.34 -12.71 -8.34
N ILE A 159 -4.98 -13.63 -9.05
CA ILE A 159 -6.41 -13.53 -9.39
C ILE A 159 -7.27 -13.55 -8.12
N SER A 160 -6.96 -14.41 -7.17
CA SER A 160 -7.65 -14.45 -5.87
C SER A 160 -7.52 -13.11 -5.14
N GLU A 161 -6.32 -12.54 -5.07
CA GLU A 161 -6.10 -11.24 -4.44
C GLU A 161 -6.79 -10.10 -5.19
N TRP A 162 -6.76 -10.12 -6.52
CA TRP A 162 -7.49 -9.14 -7.34
C TRP A 162 -8.99 -9.17 -7.06
N ILE A 163 -9.59 -10.38 -7.06
CA ILE A 163 -11.02 -10.56 -6.71
C ILE A 163 -11.30 -10.00 -5.31
N GLY A 164 -10.44 -10.29 -4.33
CA GLY A 164 -10.60 -9.78 -2.97
C GLY A 164 -10.53 -8.26 -2.87
N LEU A 165 -9.58 -7.64 -3.57
CA LEU A 165 -9.37 -6.19 -3.51
C LEU A 165 -10.42 -5.39 -4.28
N PHE A 166 -10.96 -5.92 -5.38
CA PHE A 166 -11.83 -5.16 -6.28
C PHE A 166 -13.31 -5.57 -6.25
N LEU A 167 -13.62 -6.84 -6.04
CA LEU A 167 -14.98 -7.36 -6.25
C LEU A 167 -15.70 -7.77 -4.97
N LEU A 168 -14.99 -8.38 -4.02
CA LEU A 168 -15.67 -8.97 -2.87
C LEU A 168 -15.97 -7.95 -1.77
N LYS A 169 -17.20 -8.06 -1.24
CA LYS A 169 -17.61 -7.44 0.01
C LYS A 169 -17.15 -8.27 1.20
N ARG A 170 -17.22 -7.68 2.41
CA ARG A 170 -16.95 -8.39 3.67
C ARG A 170 -18.01 -9.47 3.89
N ASN A 171 -17.68 -10.73 3.58
CA ASN A 171 -18.55 -11.88 3.80
C ASN A 171 -17.72 -13.17 3.95
N ILE A 172 -18.41 -14.28 4.15
CA ILE A 172 -17.79 -15.62 4.30
C ILE A 172 -16.97 -16.02 3.06
N VAL A 173 -17.39 -15.60 1.87
CA VAL A 173 -16.69 -15.87 0.60
C VAL A 173 -15.28 -15.26 0.62
N ASN A 174 -15.14 -14.04 1.18
CA ASN A 174 -13.81 -13.41 1.33
C ASN A 174 -12.92 -14.20 2.30
N GLY A 175 -13.47 -14.77 3.37
CA GLY A 175 -12.74 -15.66 4.28
C GLY A 175 -12.24 -16.92 3.57
N ILE A 176 -13.10 -17.59 2.79
CA ILE A 176 -12.74 -18.78 2.00
C ILE A 176 -11.63 -18.43 0.99
N ARG A 177 -11.75 -17.29 0.31
CA ARG A 177 -10.73 -16.80 -0.63
C ARG A 177 -9.37 -16.63 0.04
N VAL A 178 -9.32 -16.04 1.24
CA VAL A 178 -8.06 -15.85 1.98
C VAL A 178 -7.45 -17.18 2.38
N LEU A 179 -8.25 -18.15 2.81
CA LEU A 179 -7.76 -19.51 3.06
C LEU A 179 -7.16 -20.12 1.79
N LEU A 180 -7.78 -19.92 0.63
CA LEU A 180 -7.23 -20.34 -0.65
C LEU A 180 -5.89 -19.66 -0.93
N SER A 181 -5.80 -18.34 -0.77
CA SER A 181 -4.54 -17.61 -0.98
C SER A 181 -3.42 -18.07 -0.05
N ILE A 182 -3.72 -18.32 1.22
CA ILE A 182 -2.75 -18.88 2.18
C ILE A 182 -2.33 -20.29 1.76
N THR A 183 -3.27 -21.13 1.33
CA THR A 183 -2.96 -22.50 0.85
C THR A 183 -2.04 -22.46 -0.37
N LEU A 184 -2.30 -21.56 -1.33
CA LEU A 184 -1.44 -21.38 -2.51
C LEU A 184 -0.02 -20.92 -2.12
N LEU A 185 0.12 -20.04 -1.15
CA LEU A 185 1.43 -19.64 -0.62
C LEU A 185 2.14 -20.80 0.09
N ILE A 186 1.43 -21.63 0.84
CA ILE A 186 1.99 -22.84 1.48
C ILE A 186 2.52 -23.81 0.42
N VAL A 187 1.78 -23.99 -0.69
CA VAL A 187 2.23 -24.84 -1.82
C VAL A 187 3.47 -24.30 -2.50
N LEU A 188 3.60 -22.96 -2.60
CA LEU A 188 4.77 -22.31 -3.18
C LEU A 188 5.99 -22.29 -2.23
N PHE A 189 5.79 -22.40 -0.93
CA PHE A 189 6.87 -22.29 0.07
C PHE A 189 8.03 -23.30 -0.13
N PRO A 190 7.80 -24.61 -0.38
CA PRO A 190 8.86 -25.59 -0.58
C PRO A 190 9.72 -25.35 -1.82
N ILE A 191 9.19 -24.61 -2.80
CA ILE A 191 9.86 -24.32 -4.09
C ILE A 191 10.67 -23.02 -3.98
N SER A 192 10.43 -22.27 -2.92
CA SER A 192 11.08 -20.98 -2.69
C SER A 192 12.57 -21.16 -2.39
N HIS A 193 13.38 -20.38 -3.09
CA HIS A 193 14.80 -20.24 -2.80
C HIS A 193 15.08 -19.23 -1.66
N ASP A 194 14.03 -18.55 -1.15
CA ASP A 194 14.20 -17.54 -0.10
C ASP A 194 13.02 -17.53 0.88
N PRO A 195 13.22 -18.02 2.12
CA PRO A 195 12.18 -18.05 3.13
C PRO A 195 11.70 -16.65 3.58
N ILE A 196 12.57 -15.62 3.48
CA ILE A 196 12.20 -14.25 3.87
C ILE A 196 11.18 -13.70 2.88
N PHE A 197 11.43 -13.82 1.57
CA PHE A 197 10.49 -13.38 0.55
C PHE A 197 9.20 -14.17 0.57
N SER A 198 9.26 -15.47 0.85
CA SER A 198 8.04 -16.27 1.09
C SER A 198 7.25 -15.75 2.28
N GLY A 199 7.91 -15.42 3.39
CA GLY A 199 7.28 -14.78 4.55
C GLY A 199 6.65 -13.43 4.22
N LEU A 200 7.28 -12.61 3.37
CA LEU A 200 6.71 -11.37 2.86
C LEU A 200 5.41 -11.61 2.07
N GLY A 201 5.33 -12.68 1.28
CA GLY A 201 4.10 -13.05 0.58
C GLY A 201 2.92 -13.28 1.53
N PHE A 202 3.15 -13.97 2.65
CA PHE A 202 2.11 -14.15 3.69
C PHE A 202 1.70 -12.83 4.34
N ILE A 203 2.67 -11.97 4.67
CA ILE A 203 2.38 -10.63 5.21
C ILE A 203 1.57 -9.83 4.20
N TRP A 204 1.93 -9.88 2.92
CA TRP A 204 1.27 -9.16 1.84
C TRP A 204 -0.21 -9.52 1.72
N VAL A 205 -0.52 -10.81 1.63
CA VAL A 205 -1.90 -11.32 1.59
C VAL A 205 -2.67 -10.96 2.87
N SER A 206 -2.02 -11.08 4.04
CA SER A 206 -2.64 -10.75 5.33
C SER A 206 -3.01 -9.27 5.43
N VAL A 207 -2.14 -8.36 5.00
CA VAL A 207 -2.41 -6.92 4.98
C VAL A 207 -3.58 -6.59 4.05
N ALA A 208 -3.63 -7.18 2.85
CA ALA A 208 -4.74 -7.00 1.92
C ALA A 208 -6.08 -7.47 2.51
N PHE A 209 -6.08 -8.61 3.21
CA PHE A 209 -7.26 -9.11 3.91
C PHE A 209 -7.71 -8.17 5.03
N ILE A 210 -6.77 -7.76 5.90
CA ILE A 210 -7.04 -6.86 7.02
C ILE A 210 -7.59 -5.52 6.51
N ALA A 211 -6.98 -4.95 5.46
CA ALA A 211 -7.42 -3.71 4.85
C ALA A 211 -8.90 -3.78 4.42
N ARG A 212 -9.27 -4.85 3.72
CA ARG A 212 -10.63 -5.07 3.23
C ARG A 212 -11.62 -5.45 4.33
N HIS A 213 -11.13 -6.06 5.42
CA HIS A 213 -11.97 -6.42 6.56
C HIS A 213 -12.33 -5.19 7.40
N ILE A 214 -11.38 -4.29 7.63
CA ILE A 214 -11.58 -3.08 8.45
C ILE A 214 -12.29 -1.99 7.65
N TYR A 215 -11.96 -1.81 6.36
CA TYR A 215 -12.50 -0.78 5.48
C TYR A 215 -13.28 -1.40 4.30
N PRO A 216 -14.52 -1.87 4.52
CA PRO A 216 -15.34 -2.41 3.44
C PRO A 216 -15.70 -1.31 2.43
N HIS A 217 -15.91 -1.71 1.16
CA HIS A 217 -16.18 -0.79 0.04
C HIS A 217 -17.45 0.08 0.24
N ASP A 218 -18.39 -0.38 1.06
CA ASP A 218 -19.67 0.27 1.32
C ASP A 218 -19.68 1.14 2.60
N ALA A 219 -18.53 1.37 3.24
CA ALA A 219 -18.47 2.33 4.34
C ALA A 219 -18.86 3.71 3.78
N PRO A 220 -19.93 4.35 4.28
CA PRO A 220 -20.29 5.70 3.84
C PRO A 220 -19.05 6.57 4.04
N THR A 221 -18.62 7.22 2.95
CA THR A 221 -17.63 8.28 3.10
C THR A 221 -18.27 9.28 4.04
N GLU A 222 -17.59 9.65 5.12
CA GLU A 222 -18.03 10.64 6.12
C GLU A 222 -18.32 12.04 5.53
N ARG A 223 -18.55 12.14 4.22
CA ARG A 223 -18.80 13.39 3.49
C ARG A 223 -20.23 13.92 3.64
N GLN A 224 -21.08 13.36 4.51
CA GLN A 224 -22.47 13.81 4.63
C GLN A 224 -22.82 14.51 5.95
N ASN A 225 -21.87 14.76 6.85
CA ASN A 225 -22.17 15.42 8.13
C ASN A 225 -21.14 16.52 8.49
N VAL A 226 -20.83 17.42 7.56
CA VAL A 226 -20.22 18.71 7.89
C VAL A 226 -20.96 19.83 7.14
#